data_1f6479afb0a2203a80fc72a2364eb685
#
_entry.id   1f6479afb0a2203a80fc72a2364eb685
#
_cell.length_a   1.000
_cell.length_b   1.000
_cell.length_c   1.000
_cell.angle_alpha   90.00
_cell.angle_beta   90.00
_cell.angle_gamma   90.00
#
_symmetry.space_group_name_H-M   'P 1'
#
loop_
_entity.id
_entity.type
_entity.pdbx_description
1 polymer ?
#
loop_
_entity_poly.entity_id
_entity_poly.type
_entity_poly.pdbx_seq_one_letter_code
_entity_poly.pdbx_strand_id
1 'polypeptide(L)'
;MKNWIKTVCFLLWTCVMCTACIDDDVEEGTVDLQTGESIPVFSVAMDDGQIITSETLKGEVSLIVFFHTGCPDCRKELPVLQKIYTDYGRRIRMVCISRQESSAEIVRYWNENHLKLHYSAQQN
;
A
#
# COMPACT_ATOMS: atom_id res chain seq x y z
N MET A 1 59.19 -11.53 -26.89
CA MET A 1 58.13 -12.45 -26.46
C MET A 1 57.75 -12.30 -24.99
N LYS A 2 58.63 -11.85 -24.10
CA LYS A 2 58.30 -11.75 -22.67
C LYS A 2 57.39 -10.56 -22.28
N ASN A 3 57.28 -9.55 -23.12
CA ASN A 3 56.47 -8.35 -22.82
C ASN A 3 55.05 -8.42 -23.35
N TRP A 4 54.78 -9.29 -24.35
CA TRP A 4 53.44 -9.45 -24.91
C TRP A 4 52.48 -10.15 -23.95
N ILE A 5 53.00 -11.14 -23.21
CA ILE A 5 52.16 -11.89 -22.24
C ILE A 5 51.71 -10.97 -21.12
N LYS A 6 52.54 -10.01 -20.68
CA LYS A 6 52.17 -9.01 -19.64
C LYS A 6 51.08 -8.04 -20.17
N THR A 7 51.16 -7.65 -21.43
CA THR A 7 50.20 -6.75 -22.05
C THR A 7 48.83 -7.43 -22.26
N VAL A 8 48.87 -8.70 -22.65
CA VAL A 8 47.64 -9.48 -22.82
C VAL A 8 46.95 -9.77 -21.48
N CYS A 9 47.70 -10.08 -20.42
CA CYS A 9 47.14 -10.27 -19.09
C CYS A 9 46.57 -8.96 -18.50
N PHE A 10 47.18 -7.80 -18.83
CA PHE A 10 46.67 -6.52 -18.38
C PHE A 10 45.38 -6.11 -19.09
N LEU A 11 45.21 -6.44 -20.35
CA LEU A 11 43.99 -6.22 -21.12
C LEU A 11 42.83 -7.17 -20.72
N LEU A 12 43.15 -8.38 -20.29
CA LEU A 12 42.16 -9.33 -19.78
C LEU A 12 41.67 -9.00 -18.36
N TRP A 13 42.47 -8.28 -17.55
CA TRP A 13 42.03 -7.90 -16.20
C TRP A 13 41.12 -6.65 -16.17
N THR A 14 41.20 -5.79 -17.17
CA THR A 14 40.32 -4.61 -17.24
C THR A 14 38.91 -4.90 -17.70
N CYS A 15 38.61 -6.12 -18.17
CA CYS A 15 37.28 -6.51 -18.68
C CYS A 15 36.35 -7.16 -17.63
N VAL A 16 36.81 -7.37 -16.39
CA VAL A 16 36.05 -8.07 -15.34
C VAL A 16 35.39 -7.12 -14.33
N MET A 17 35.57 -5.79 -14.46
CA MET A 17 35.00 -4.80 -13.54
C MET A 17 33.76 -4.09 -14.07
N CYS A 18 33.05 -4.69 -15.05
CA CYS A 18 31.71 -4.25 -15.42
C CYS A 18 30.66 -5.27 -14.98
N THR A 19 30.66 -5.66 -13.70
CA THR A 19 29.43 -6.03 -13.05
C THR A 19 28.72 -4.72 -12.75
N ALA A 20 27.90 -4.27 -13.71
CA ALA A 20 26.87 -3.29 -13.46
C ALA A 20 26.07 -3.79 -12.27
N CYS A 21 26.12 -3.06 -11.15
CA CYS A 21 25.03 -3.09 -10.20
C CYS A 21 23.78 -2.72 -10.99
N ILE A 22 22.92 -3.69 -11.21
CA ILE A 22 21.53 -3.43 -11.48
C ILE A 22 21.02 -2.95 -10.11
N ASP A 23 21.04 -1.65 -9.89
CA ASP A 23 20.17 -1.04 -8.92
C ASP A 23 18.76 -1.35 -9.43
N ASP A 24 18.13 -2.33 -8.81
CA ASP A 24 16.68 -2.40 -8.80
C ASP A 24 16.22 -1.16 -8.02
N ASP A 25 16.29 -0.01 -8.66
CA ASP A 25 15.47 1.12 -8.31
C ASP A 25 14.03 0.64 -8.51
N VAL A 26 13.49 0.06 -7.46
CA VAL A 26 12.03 0.02 -7.28
C VAL A 26 11.66 1.49 -7.19
N GLU A 27 11.41 2.12 -8.33
CA GLU A 27 10.63 3.33 -8.35
C GLU A 27 9.37 3.00 -7.54
N GLU A 28 9.22 3.64 -6.37
CA GLU A 28 7.93 3.82 -5.75
C GLU A 28 7.09 4.66 -6.71
N GLY A 29 6.81 4.06 -7.87
CA GLY A 29 5.91 4.62 -8.85
C GLY A 29 4.55 4.63 -8.18
N THR A 30 3.98 5.80 -8.01
CA THR A 30 2.56 5.98 -7.79
C THR A 30 1.85 5.22 -8.90
N VAL A 31 1.44 3.98 -8.61
CA VAL A 31 0.65 3.17 -9.54
C VAL A 31 -0.73 3.79 -9.58
N ASP A 32 -0.97 4.64 -10.57
CA ASP A 32 -2.28 5.20 -10.84
C ASP A 32 -3.12 4.15 -11.57
N LEU A 33 -3.96 3.44 -10.81
CA LEU A 33 -4.80 2.37 -11.34
C LEU A 33 -5.86 2.92 -12.27
N GLN A 34 -5.92 2.39 -13.47
CA GLN A 34 -6.94 2.71 -14.45
C GLN A 34 -8.12 1.72 -14.37
N THR A 35 -9.28 2.16 -14.82
CA THR A 35 -10.47 1.29 -14.87
C THR A 35 -10.20 0.04 -15.70
N GLY A 36 -10.48 -1.12 -15.12
CA GLY A 36 -10.26 -2.43 -15.75
C GLY A 36 -8.92 -3.08 -15.38
N GLU A 37 -8.05 -2.38 -14.66
CA GLU A 37 -6.81 -2.95 -14.15
C GLU A 37 -7.03 -3.71 -12.84
N SER A 38 -6.18 -4.71 -12.61
CA SER A 38 -6.18 -5.44 -11.35
C SER A 38 -5.48 -4.64 -10.26
N ILE A 39 -6.06 -4.62 -9.07
CA ILE A 39 -5.40 -4.01 -7.90
C ILE A 39 -4.08 -4.74 -7.58
N PRO A 40 -3.05 -4.04 -7.13
CA PRO A 40 -1.80 -4.65 -6.67
C PRO A 40 -2.03 -5.65 -5.54
N VAL A 41 -1.09 -6.57 -5.36
CA VAL A 41 -1.11 -7.50 -4.22
C VAL A 41 -0.86 -6.70 -2.94
N PHE A 42 -1.77 -6.81 -1.99
CA PHE A 42 -1.63 -6.20 -0.66
C PHE A 42 -2.19 -7.10 0.43
N SER A 43 -1.80 -6.80 1.67
CA SER A 43 -2.32 -7.43 2.88
C SER A 43 -2.35 -6.40 4.00
N VAL A 44 -3.49 -6.26 4.67
CA VAL A 44 -3.67 -5.35 5.81
C VAL A 44 -4.38 -6.04 6.96
N ALA A 45 -3.94 -5.76 8.19
CA ALA A 45 -4.61 -6.19 9.40
C ALA A 45 -5.63 -5.14 9.82
N MET A 46 -6.87 -5.56 10.01
CA MET A 46 -7.97 -4.70 10.45
C MET A 46 -8.04 -4.63 11.99
N ASP A 47 -8.76 -3.64 12.52
CA ASP A 47 -8.96 -3.41 13.97
C ASP A 47 -9.68 -4.57 14.67
N ASP A 48 -10.45 -5.37 13.94
CA ASP A 48 -11.13 -6.58 14.44
C ASP A 48 -10.28 -7.86 14.37
N GLY A 49 -9.01 -7.75 13.95
CA GLY A 49 -8.06 -8.83 13.79
C GLY A 49 -8.18 -9.61 12.49
N GLN A 50 -9.08 -9.24 11.58
CA GLN A 50 -9.14 -9.85 10.26
C GLN A 50 -7.96 -9.41 9.40
N ILE A 51 -7.47 -10.30 8.55
CA ILE A 51 -6.48 -9.98 7.53
C ILE A 51 -7.22 -9.87 6.19
N ILE A 52 -7.18 -8.69 5.59
CA ILE A 52 -7.72 -8.44 4.26
C ILE A 52 -6.59 -8.42 3.25
N THR A 53 -6.75 -9.16 2.18
CA THR A 53 -5.79 -9.22 1.07
C THR A 53 -6.51 -8.95 -0.24
N SER A 54 -5.75 -8.60 -1.29
CA SER A 54 -6.30 -8.48 -2.64
C SER A 54 -7.03 -9.75 -3.10
N GLU A 55 -6.58 -10.93 -2.65
CA GLU A 55 -7.24 -12.21 -2.97
C GLU A 55 -8.59 -12.37 -2.26
N THR A 56 -8.71 -11.94 -1.00
CA THR A 56 -9.97 -12.05 -0.23
C THR A 56 -11.05 -11.09 -0.72
N LEU A 57 -10.70 -10.13 -1.55
CA LEU A 57 -11.65 -9.18 -2.17
C LEU A 57 -12.19 -9.65 -3.52
N LYS A 58 -11.63 -10.70 -4.10
CA LYS A 58 -12.08 -11.21 -5.41
C LYS A 58 -13.51 -11.74 -5.36
N GLY A 59 -14.29 -11.38 -6.39
CA GLY A 59 -15.68 -11.81 -6.52
C GLY A 59 -16.69 -10.99 -5.70
N GLU A 60 -16.24 -10.00 -4.94
CA GLU A 60 -17.10 -9.09 -4.18
C GLU A 60 -16.92 -7.64 -4.64
N VAL A 61 -17.98 -6.84 -4.53
CA VAL A 61 -17.85 -5.39 -4.68
C VAL A 61 -17.20 -4.84 -3.43
N SER A 62 -16.04 -4.23 -3.60
CA SER A 62 -15.24 -3.71 -2.49
C SER A 62 -14.98 -2.21 -2.65
N LEU A 63 -15.05 -1.48 -1.54
CA LEU A 63 -14.70 -0.07 -1.45
C LEU A 63 -13.46 0.05 -0.57
N ILE A 64 -12.32 0.39 -1.17
CA ILE A 64 -11.08 0.65 -0.45
C ILE A 64 -10.96 2.15 -0.27
N VAL A 65 -10.82 2.58 0.98
CA VAL A 65 -10.78 3.99 1.39
C VAL A 65 -9.48 4.28 2.09
N PHE A 66 -8.69 5.18 1.56
CA PHE A 66 -7.53 5.72 2.25
C PHE A 66 -7.93 6.98 3.01
N PHE A 67 -7.57 7.07 4.28
CA PHE A 67 -7.94 8.21 5.11
C PHE A 67 -6.83 8.64 6.06
N HIS A 68 -6.99 9.83 6.63
CA HIS A 68 -6.22 10.35 7.75
C HIS A 68 -7.12 11.23 8.61
N THR A 69 -7.18 10.99 9.92
CA THR A 69 -8.09 11.72 10.81
C THR A 69 -7.77 13.22 10.95
N GLY A 70 -6.55 13.62 10.62
CA GLY A 70 -6.13 15.02 10.51
C GLY A 70 -6.52 15.71 9.20
N CYS A 71 -6.94 14.97 8.17
CA CYS A 71 -7.30 15.53 6.86
C CYS A 71 -8.72 16.12 6.89
N PRO A 72 -8.90 17.43 6.55
CA PRO A 72 -10.22 18.06 6.58
C PRO A 72 -11.25 17.43 5.64
N ASP A 73 -10.82 16.97 4.47
CA ASP A 73 -11.73 16.35 3.49
C ASP A 73 -12.12 14.94 3.91
N CYS A 74 -11.19 14.16 4.45
CA CYS A 74 -11.52 12.85 5.04
C CYS A 74 -12.56 12.99 6.16
N ARG A 75 -12.43 14.02 7.01
CA ARG A 75 -13.40 14.29 8.08
C ARG A 75 -14.80 14.59 7.58
N LYS A 76 -14.94 15.20 6.39
CA LYS A 76 -16.23 15.41 5.75
C LYS A 76 -16.81 14.15 5.16
N GLU A 77 -15.95 13.28 4.62
CA GLU A 77 -16.36 12.06 3.92
C GLU A 77 -16.64 10.88 4.85
N LEU A 78 -15.92 10.73 5.95
CA LEU A 78 -16.06 9.61 6.88
C LEU A 78 -17.52 9.42 7.39
N PRO A 79 -18.30 10.45 7.73
CA PRO A 79 -19.72 10.30 8.09
C PRO A 79 -20.58 9.79 6.92
N VAL A 80 -20.26 10.17 5.68
CA VAL A 80 -20.96 9.70 4.47
C VAL A 80 -20.63 8.22 4.25
N LEU A 81 -19.36 7.83 4.41
CA LEU A 81 -18.92 6.44 4.33
C LEU A 81 -19.58 5.59 5.42
N GLN A 82 -19.74 6.12 6.65
CA GLN A 82 -20.49 5.45 7.71
C GLN A 82 -21.94 5.18 7.30
N LYS A 83 -22.59 6.14 6.64
CA LYS A 83 -23.95 5.96 6.13
C LYS A 83 -23.98 4.87 5.05
N ILE A 84 -23.07 4.90 4.09
CA ILE A 84 -22.94 3.87 3.06
C ILE A 84 -22.73 2.49 3.70
N TYR A 85 -21.85 2.39 4.70
CA TYR A 85 -21.61 1.15 5.43
C TYR A 85 -22.88 0.64 6.13
N THR A 86 -23.64 1.53 6.74
CA THR A 86 -24.92 1.17 7.40
C THR A 86 -25.95 0.65 6.39
N ASP A 87 -26.05 1.30 5.25
CA ASP A 87 -27.07 0.97 4.23
C ASP A 87 -26.68 -0.25 3.38
N TYR A 88 -25.41 -0.43 3.09
CA TYR A 88 -24.91 -1.40 2.11
C TYR A 88 -23.85 -2.39 2.63
N GLY A 89 -23.43 -2.30 3.88
CA GLY A 89 -22.30 -3.09 4.43
C GLY A 89 -22.47 -4.62 4.36
N ARG A 90 -23.68 -5.12 4.06
CA ARG A 90 -23.92 -6.52 3.75
C ARG A 90 -23.76 -6.89 2.26
N ARG A 91 -23.67 -5.88 1.39
CA ARG A 91 -23.57 -6.07 -0.07
C ARG A 91 -22.21 -5.67 -0.62
N ILE A 92 -21.49 -4.84 0.10
CA ILE A 92 -20.15 -4.37 -0.27
C ILE A 92 -19.19 -4.60 0.89
N ARG A 93 -17.96 -4.90 0.59
CA ARG A 93 -16.88 -4.93 1.57
C ARG A 93 -16.22 -3.56 1.63
N MET A 94 -16.22 -2.95 2.80
CA MET A 94 -15.54 -1.67 3.01
C MET A 94 -14.23 -1.90 3.77
N VAL A 95 -13.13 -1.41 3.21
CA VAL A 95 -11.77 -1.53 3.77
C VAL A 95 -11.20 -0.13 3.92
N CYS A 96 -11.17 0.39 5.14
CA CYS A 96 -10.62 1.71 5.44
C CYS A 96 -9.17 1.55 5.92
N ILE A 97 -8.24 2.18 5.23
CA ILE A 97 -6.80 2.11 5.51
C ILE A 97 -6.31 3.49 5.87
N SER A 98 -5.77 3.66 7.08
CA SER A 98 -5.22 4.95 7.47
C SER A 98 -3.82 5.15 6.89
N ARG A 99 -3.43 6.40 6.76
CA ARG A 99 -2.10 6.80 6.32
C ARG A 99 -1.33 7.40 7.50
N GLN A 100 -0.30 6.66 7.99
CA GLN A 100 0.64 7.17 9.00
C GLN A 100 -0.02 7.64 10.31
N GLU A 101 -1.01 6.89 10.81
CA GLU A 101 -1.65 7.18 12.09
C GLU A 101 -1.56 6.00 13.04
N SER A 102 -1.48 6.30 14.33
CA SER A 102 -1.60 5.28 15.37
C SER A 102 -3.04 4.82 15.55
N SER A 103 -3.22 3.57 15.96
CA SER A 103 -4.56 3.06 16.34
C SER A 103 -5.22 3.93 17.41
N ALA A 104 -4.45 4.48 18.35
CA ALA A 104 -4.98 5.35 19.42
C ALA A 104 -5.59 6.65 18.90
N GLU A 105 -4.97 7.26 17.87
CA GLU A 105 -5.52 8.48 17.24
C GLU A 105 -6.81 8.18 16.50
N ILE A 106 -6.84 7.07 15.76
CA ILE A 106 -8.03 6.63 15.03
C ILE A 106 -9.17 6.31 16.01
N VAL A 107 -8.93 5.51 17.06
CA VAL A 107 -9.93 5.15 18.07
C VAL A 107 -10.54 6.40 18.70
N ARG A 108 -9.70 7.38 19.05
CA ARG A 108 -10.20 8.63 19.62
C ARG A 108 -11.17 9.32 18.66
N TYR A 109 -10.78 9.51 17.40
CA TYR A 109 -11.61 10.15 16.39
C TYR A 109 -12.90 9.35 16.11
N TRP A 110 -12.83 8.00 16.05
CA TRP A 110 -13.97 7.10 15.84
C TRP A 110 -15.00 7.27 16.96
N ASN A 111 -14.54 7.29 18.21
CA ASN A 111 -15.42 7.48 19.38
C ASN A 111 -16.08 8.85 19.40
N GLU A 112 -15.31 9.91 19.15
CA GLU A 112 -15.81 11.30 19.11
C GLU A 112 -16.87 11.50 18.01
N ASN A 113 -16.76 10.77 16.88
CA ASN A 113 -17.64 10.90 15.73
C ASN A 113 -18.62 9.73 15.56
N HIS A 114 -18.69 8.82 16.54
CA HIS A 114 -19.59 7.66 16.55
C HIS A 114 -19.46 6.77 15.31
N LEU A 115 -18.27 6.64 14.77
CA LEU A 115 -17.99 5.79 13.60
C LEU A 115 -17.92 4.33 14.02
N LYS A 116 -18.40 3.42 13.15
CA LYS A 116 -18.40 1.97 13.32
C LYS A 116 -17.73 1.26 12.12
N LEU A 117 -17.04 2.01 11.29
CA LEU A 117 -16.26 1.47 10.19
C LEU A 117 -15.07 0.69 10.75
N HIS A 118 -14.79 -0.48 10.19
CA HIS A 118 -13.54 -1.18 10.44
C HIS A 118 -12.40 -0.50 9.71
N TYR A 119 -11.24 -0.45 10.34
CA TYR A 119 -10.08 0.24 9.79
C TYR A 119 -8.79 -0.56 9.98
N SER A 120 -7.80 -0.25 9.18
CA SER A 120 -6.42 -0.69 9.35
C SER A 120 -5.54 0.52 9.68
N ALA A 121 -4.84 0.48 10.80
CA ALA A 121 -3.87 1.49 11.18
C ALA A 121 -2.52 1.16 10.56
N GLN A 122 -2.01 2.03 9.70
CA GLN A 122 -0.69 1.88 9.10
C GLN A 122 0.27 2.82 9.83
N GLN A 123 1.01 2.24 10.77
CA GLN A 123 2.13 2.93 11.43
C GLN A 123 3.41 2.57 10.68
N ASN A 124 4.17 3.57 10.26
CA ASN A 124 5.54 3.40 9.77
C ASN A 124 6.51 3.49 10.94
#